data_53cbc7a4780a15e16ad644cc4610b057
#
_entry.id   53cbc7a4780a15e16ad644cc4610b057
#
_cell.length_a   1.000
_cell.length_b   1.000
_cell.length_c   1.000
_cell.angle_alpha   90.00
_cell.angle_beta   90.00
_cell.angle_gamma   90.00
#
_symmetry.space_group_name_H-M   'P 1'
#
loop_
_entity.id
_entity.type
_entity.pdbx_description
1 polymer ?
#
loop_
_entity_poly.entity_id
_entity_poly.type
_entity_poly.pdbx_seq_one_letter_code
_entity_poly.pdbx_strand_id
1 'polypeptide(L)'
;PAILSEVEKSLSQETDSAGIAVINSYCAQLYAEYYNNNSYLINQRTPVTDYIPEDIASWSSNIFAEKIKKCVAASLLPARKLQETPLSAYKAILTSLTPADSLRPTLYDFLCYRAINILLQTNTPGFAEPSSDSPLLFAPADEFIATPIPAELKGRPATILQIWQELLRFRKKQANHPAFLATDLDRLEY
;
A
#
# COMPACT_ATOMS: atom_id res chain seq x y z
N PRO A 1 10.86 -11.57 -14.18
CA PRO A 1 11.01 -10.52 -15.19
C PRO A 1 9.82 -10.47 -16.17
N ALA A 2 9.46 -11.61 -16.83
CA ALA A 2 8.42 -11.63 -17.86
C ALA A 2 7.06 -11.13 -17.37
N ILE A 3 6.55 -11.65 -16.23
CA ILE A 3 5.25 -11.24 -15.66
C ILE A 3 5.24 -9.75 -15.35
N LEU A 4 6.31 -9.21 -14.79
CA LEU A 4 6.38 -7.77 -14.46
C LEU A 4 6.29 -6.91 -15.73
N SER A 5 7.00 -7.28 -16.79
CA SER A 5 6.94 -6.58 -18.08
C SER A 5 5.53 -6.60 -18.69
N GLU A 6 4.80 -7.72 -18.56
CA GLU A 6 3.41 -7.81 -19.01
C GLU A 6 2.48 -6.92 -18.19
N VAL A 7 2.67 -6.86 -16.87
CA VAL A 7 1.86 -5.99 -16.00
C VAL A 7 2.15 -4.52 -16.26
N GLU A 8 3.42 -4.13 -16.46
CA GLU A 8 3.78 -2.76 -16.85
C GLU A 8 3.21 -2.38 -18.23
N LYS A 9 3.20 -3.31 -19.18
CA LYS A 9 2.54 -3.12 -20.48
C LYS A 9 1.04 -2.94 -20.31
N SER A 10 0.39 -3.77 -19.50
CA SER A 10 -1.05 -3.64 -19.19
C SER A 10 -1.36 -2.30 -18.54
N LEU A 11 -0.50 -1.81 -17.64
CA LEU A 11 -0.62 -0.51 -17.01
C LEU A 11 -0.59 0.63 -18.05
N SER A 12 0.26 0.52 -19.08
CA SER A 12 0.37 1.53 -20.14
C SER A 12 -0.84 1.55 -21.09
N GLN A 13 -1.62 0.49 -21.13
CA GLN A 13 -2.80 0.33 -21.99
C GLN A 13 -4.13 0.57 -21.27
N GLU A 14 -4.12 0.53 -19.93
CA GLU A 14 -5.34 0.71 -19.14
C GLU A 14 -5.76 2.17 -19.11
N THR A 15 -7.04 2.42 -19.27
CA THR A 15 -7.63 3.77 -19.28
C THR A 15 -8.58 4.02 -18.11
N ASP A 16 -9.15 2.96 -17.52
CA ASP A 16 -9.96 3.11 -16.31
C ASP A 16 -9.08 3.38 -15.08
N SER A 17 -9.35 4.45 -14.40
CA SER A 17 -8.55 4.86 -13.24
C SER A 17 -8.60 3.86 -12.08
N ALA A 18 -9.69 3.11 -11.91
CA ALA A 18 -9.78 2.06 -10.92
C ALA A 18 -8.97 0.82 -11.35
N GLY A 19 -8.98 0.48 -12.64
CA GLY A 19 -8.12 -0.54 -13.25
C GLY A 19 -6.64 -0.20 -13.07
N ILE A 20 -6.26 1.05 -13.36
CA ILE A 20 -4.89 1.56 -13.14
C ILE A 20 -4.46 1.39 -11.68
N ALA A 21 -5.33 1.70 -10.72
CA ALA A 21 -5.04 1.54 -9.29
C ALA A 21 -4.81 0.07 -8.92
N VAL A 22 -5.65 -0.84 -9.41
CA VAL A 22 -5.50 -2.29 -9.19
C VAL A 22 -4.18 -2.79 -9.78
N ILE A 23 -3.86 -2.44 -11.02
CA ILE A 23 -2.60 -2.86 -11.67
C ILE A 23 -1.38 -2.33 -10.89
N ASN A 24 -1.41 -1.07 -10.44
CA ASN A 24 -0.34 -0.52 -9.60
C ASN A 24 -0.17 -1.31 -8.29
N SER A 25 -1.26 -1.75 -7.66
CA SER A 25 -1.18 -2.61 -6.48
C SER A 25 -0.49 -3.96 -6.78
N TYR A 26 -0.75 -4.55 -7.95
CA TYR A 26 -0.04 -5.75 -8.40
C TYR A 26 1.44 -5.47 -8.70
N CYS A 27 1.76 -4.36 -9.35
CA CYS A 27 3.15 -3.95 -9.57
C CYS A 27 3.91 -3.83 -8.23
N ALA A 28 3.31 -3.17 -7.24
CA ALA A 28 3.92 -3.02 -5.91
C ALA A 28 4.23 -4.39 -5.29
N GLN A 29 3.28 -5.32 -5.35
CA GLN A 29 3.47 -6.68 -4.83
C GLN A 29 4.58 -7.42 -5.58
N LEU A 30 4.58 -7.41 -6.91
CA LEU A 30 5.59 -8.10 -7.71
C LEU A 30 7.01 -7.57 -7.45
N TYR A 31 7.17 -6.25 -7.30
CA TYR A 31 8.46 -5.66 -6.91
C TYR A 31 8.86 -6.10 -5.50
N ALA A 32 7.94 -6.12 -4.54
CA ALA A 32 8.20 -6.55 -3.18
C ALA A 32 8.60 -8.04 -3.12
N GLU A 33 7.87 -8.90 -3.82
CA GLU A 33 8.17 -10.33 -3.91
C GLU A 33 9.52 -10.60 -4.59
N TYR A 34 9.81 -9.92 -5.70
CA TYR A 34 11.10 -10.06 -6.37
C TYR A 34 12.24 -9.64 -5.45
N TYR A 35 12.09 -8.49 -4.78
CA TYR A 35 13.08 -8.02 -3.81
C TYR A 35 13.27 -9.03 -2.68
N ASN A 36 12.20 -9.47 -2.01
CA ASN A 36 12.27 -10.38 -0.88
C ASN A 36 12.95 -11.70 -1.25
N ASN A 37 12.62 -12.26 -2.43
CA ASN A 37 13.19 -13.51 -2.91
C ASN A 37 14.68 -13.40 -3.30
N ASN A 38 15.18 -12.19 -3.57
CA ASN A 38 16.54 -11.94 -4.01
C ASN A 38 17.32 -10.98 -3.09
N SER A 39 16.77 -10.69 -1.90
CA SER A 39 17.26 -9.62 -0.99
C SER A 39 18.73 -9.77 -0.63
N TYR A 40 19.23 -11.00 -0.42
CA TYR A 40 20.63 -11.26 -0.13
C TYR A 40 21.56 -10.71 -1.21
N LEU A 41 21.26 -11.00 -2.49
CA LEU A 41 22.07 -10.51 -3.62
C LEU A 41 21.89 -9.02 -3.87
N ILE A 42 20.64 -8.52 -3.72
CA ILE A 42 20.31 -7.12 -3.97
C ILE A 42 21.00 -6.21 -2.95
N ASN A 43 21.03 -6.60 -1.68
CA ASN A 43 21.64 -5.80 -0.60
C ASN A 43 23.16 -5.70 -0.66
N GLN A 44 23.81 -6.55 -1.45
CA GLN A 44 25.25 -6.47 -1.70
C GLN A 44 25.61 -5.46 -2.80
N ARG A 45 24.63 -4.95 -3.55
CA ARG A 45 24.85 -4.01 -4.64
C ARG A 45 25.06 -2.60 -4.13
N THR A 46 25.97 -1.89 -4.78
CA THR A 46 26.13 -0.46 -4.53
C THR A 46 24.86 0.30 -4.93
N PRO A 47 24.35 1.21 -4.09
CA PRO A 47 23.22 2.05 -4.45
C PRO A 47 23.50 2.83 -5.76
N VAL A 48 22.54 2.81 -6.67
CA VAL A 48 22.57 3.58 -7.91
C VAL A 48 21.64 4.79 -7.72
N THR A 49 22.16 5.99 -7.98
CA THR A 49 21.44 7.26 -7.73
C THR A 49 21.05 8.01 -9.01
N ASP A 50 21.84 7.83 -10.10
CA ASP A 50 21.75 8.72 -11.25
C ASP A 50 20.89 8.15 -12.41
N TYR A 51 20.62 6.86 -12.40
CA TYR A 51 19.79 6.22 -13.42
C TYR A 51 19.15 4.93 -12.89
N ILE A 52 18.10 4.47 -13.58
CA ILE A 52 17.49 3.16 -13.31
C ILE A 52 17.93 2.20 -14.40
N PRO A 53 18.68 1.13 -14.07
CA PRO A 53 19.05 0.11 -15.06
C PRO A 53 17.81 -0.52 -15.71
N GLU A 54 17.88 -0.85 -17.00
CA GLU A 54 16.79 -1.53 -17.71
C GLU A 54 16.51 -2.92 -17.14
N ASP A 55 17.57 -3.65 -16.81
CA ASP A 55 17.43 -4.99 -16.22
C ASP A 55 17.17 -4.89 -14.72
N ILE A 56 15.99 -5.35 -14.29
CA ILE A 56 15.59 -5.45 -12.88
C ILE A 56 16.60 -6.28 -12.04
N ALA A 57 17.29 -7.25 -12.68
CA ALA A 57 18.33 -8.03 -12.01
C ALA A 57 19.55 -7.20 -11.61
N SER A 58 19.67 -5.96 -12.09
CA SER A 58 20.75 -5.02 -11.76
C SER A 58 20.32 -3.95 -10.74
N TRP A 59 19.05 -3.92 -10.34
CA TRP A 59 18.53 -2.91 -9.42
C TRP A 59 19.08 -3.09 -8.00
N SER A 60 19.41 -2.00 -7.36
CA SER A 60 19.76 -1.93 -5.94
C SER A 60 18.53 -1.75 -5.05
N SER A 61 18.69 -1.97 -3.76
CA SER A 61 17.59 -1.94 -2.78
C SER A 61 16.82 -0.62 -2.76
N ASN A 62 17.50 0.52 -2.94
CA ASN A 62 16.87 1.84 -3.00
C ASN A 62 15.93 1.99 -4.21
N ILE A 63 16.28 1.41 -5.37
CA ILE A 63 15.41 1.43 -6.57
C ILE A 63 14.14 0.64 -6.31
N PHE A 64 14.25 -0.57 -5.71
CA PHE A 64 13.07 -1.34 -5.32
C PHE A 64 12.19 -0.58 -4.33
N ALA A 65 12.77 0.02 -3.28
CA ALA A 65 12.03 0.79 -2.30
C ALA A 65 11.23 1.93 -2.94
N GLU A 66 11.85 2.72 -3.82
CA GLU A 66 11.18 3.83 -4.52
C GLU A 66 10.11 3.33 -5.51
N LYS A 67 10.34 2.23 -6.23
CA LYS A 67 9.34 1.65 -7.13
C LYS A 67 8.12 1.12 -6.38
N ILE A 68 8.33 0.39 -5.29
CA ILE A 68 7.26 -0.11 -4.42
C ILE A 68 6.45 1.07 -3.87
N LYS A 69 7.12 2.07 -3.30
CA LYS A 69 6.48 3.27 -2.75
C LYS A 69 5.64 4.00 -3.80
N LYS A 70 6.18 4.19 -5.02
CA LYS A 70 5.48 4.84 -6.13
C LYS A 70 4.24 4.05 -6.54
N CYS A 71 4.34 2.73 -6.69
CA CYS A 71 3.22 1.87 -7.06
C CYS A 71 2.16 1.82 -5.95
N VAL A 72 2.56 1.75 -4.68
CA VAL A 72 1.64 1.83 -3.53
C VAL A 72 0.88 3.16 -3.55
N ALA A 73 1.57 4.29 -3.70
CA ALA A 73 0.91 5.60 -3.77
C ALA A 73 -0.08 5.69 -4.95
N ALA A 74 0.31 5.21 -6.12
CA ALA A 74 -0.54 5.21 -7.32
C ALA A 74 -1.74 4.27 -7.17
N SER A 75 -1.62 3.17 -6.43
CA SER A 75 -2.72 2.22 -6.20
C SER A 75 -3.85 2.79 -5.33
N LEU A 76 -3.63 3.91 -4.64
CA LEU A 76 -4.63 4.56 -3.78
C LEU A 76 -5.28 5.78 -4.44
N LEU A 77 -4.99 6.03 -5.73
CA LEU A 77 -5.48 7.18 -6.49
C LEU A 77 -6.25 6.76 -7.74
N PRO A 78 -7.27 7.54 -8.14
CA PRO A 78 -7.86 8.67 -7.41
C PRO A 78 -8.79 8.17 -6.30
N ALA A 79 -8.53 8.56 -5.07
CA ALA A 79 -9.20 8.01 -3.88
C ALA A 79 -10.73 8.07 -3.97
N ARG A 80 -11.31 9.18 -4.44
CA ARG A 80 -12.76 9.33 -4.57
C ARG A 80 -13.39 8.25 -5.46
N LYS A 81 -12.80 7.99 -6.62
CA LYS A 81 -13.29 6.95 -7.54
C LYS A 81 -13.24 5.57 -6.89
N LEU A 82 -12.16 5.26 -6.18
CA LEU A 82 -11.99 3.98 -5.49
C LEU A 82 -12.98 3.82 -4.33
N GLN A 83 -13.28 4.90 -3.61
CA GLN A 83 -14.27 4.95 -2.52
C GLN A 83 -15.70 4.75 -3.03
N GLU A 84 -16.01 5.21 -4.25
CA GLU A 84 -17.30 5.04 -4.91
C GLU A 84 -17.43 3.69 -5.64
N THR A 85 -16.33 2.97 -5.85
CA THR A 85 -16.32 1.67 -6.55
C THR A 85 -16.56 0.53 -5.56
N PRO A 86 -17.66 -0.22 -5.69
CA PRO A 86 -17.92 -1.36 -4.82
C PRO A 86 -16.93 -2.50 -5.11
N LEU A 87 -16.43 -3.15 -4.06
CA LEU A 87 -15.50 -4.27 -4.18
C LEU A 87 -16.08 -5.43 -5.01
N SER A 88 -17.40 -5.61 -4.95
CA SER A 88 -18.12 -6.62 -5.74
C SER A 88 -17.96 -6.49 -7.26
N ALA A 89 -17.64 -5.30 -7.77
CA ALA A 89 -17.36 -5.10 -9.20
C ALA A 89 -16.11 -5.86 -9.68
N TYR A 90 -15.21 -6.19 -8.74
CA TYR A 90 -13.95 -6.91 -8.99
C TYR A 90 -14.00 -8.39 -8.56
N LYS A 91 -15.18 -8.92 -8.25
CA LYS A 91 -15.38 -10.29 -7.78
C LYS A 91 -14.78 -11.36 -8.70
N ALA A 92 -14.73 -11.11 -10.00
CA ALA A 92 -14.14 -12.05 -10.97
C ALA A 92 -12.60 -12.19 -10.82
N ILE A 93 -11.95 -11.18 -10.26
CA ILE A 93 -10.48 -11.13 -10.09
C ILE A 93 -10.12 -11.46 -8.64
N LEU A 94 -10.99 -11.13 -7.68
CA LEU A 94 -10.80 -11.36 -6.26
C LEU A 94 -11.41 -12.70 -5.87
N THR A 95 -10.58 -13.72 -5.72
CA THR A 95 -10.99 -15.12 -5.57
C THR A 95 -11.60 -15.49 -4.21
N SER A 96 -11.61 -14.61 -3.23
CA SER A 96 -12.21 -14.87 -1.91
C SER A 96 -12.76 -13.60 -1.29
N LEU A 97 -14.01 -13.31 -1.61
CA LEU A 97 -14.80 -12.37 -0.82
C LEU A 97 -15.28 -13.11 0.43
N THR A 98 -14.85 -12.68 1.60
CA THR A 98 -15.23 -13.24 2.89
C THR A 98 -16.39 -12.45 3.52
N PRO A 99 -17.07 -12.93 4.57
CA PRO A 99 -18.06 -12.13 5.32
C PRO A 99 -17.51 -10.81 5.86
N ALA A 100 -16.18 -10.69 6.04
CA ALA A 100 -15.51 -9.44 6.38
C ALA A 100 -15.66 -8.34 5.30
N ASP A 101 -16.06 -8.69 4.09
CA ASP A 101 -16.25 -7.73 2.99
C ASP A 101 -17.41 -6.75 3.24
N SER A 102 -18.35 -7.10 4.12
CA SER A 102 -19.37 -6.15 4.59
C SER A 102 -18.78 -4.98 5.38
N LEU A 103 -17.62 -5.18 6.02
CA LEU A 103 -16.87 -4.15 6.74
C LEU A 103 -15.90 -3.39 5.84
N ARG A 104 -15.58 -3.96 4.66
CA ARG A 104 -14.61 -3.41 3.68
C ARG A 104 -15.22 -3.40 2.27
N PRO A 105 -16.38 -2.72 2.05
CA PRO A 105 -17.19 -2.92 0.84
C PRO A 105 -16.67 -2.20 -0.40
N THR A 106 -15.64 -1.33 -0.30
CA THR A 106 -15.14 -0.56 -1.44
C THR A 106 -13.78 -1.04 -1.91
N LEU A 107 -13.49 -0.75 -3.18
CA LEU A 107 -12.16 -0.99 -3.74
C LEU A 107 -11.07 -0.23 -2.99
N TYR A 108 -11.40 0.97 -2.45
CA TYR A 108 -10.48 1.76 -1.64
C TYR A 108 -10.04 1.00 -0.38
N ASP A 109 -10.98 0.38 0.35
CA ASP A 109 -10.65 -0.43 1.51
C ASP A 109 -9.67 -1.54 1.15
N PHE A 110 -10.02 -2.32 0.16
CA PHE A 110 -9.20 -3.44 -0.30
C PHE A 110 -7.78 -3.00 -0.63
N LEU A 111 -7.64 -1.91 -1.39
CA LEU A 111 -6.33 -1.40 -1.81
C LEU A 111 -5.53 -0.80 -0.65
N CYS A 112 -6.18 -0.14 0.33
CA CYS A 112 -5.51 0.36 1.54
C CYS A 112 -4.92 -0.79 2.37
N TYR A 113 -5.72 -1.83 2.67
CA TYR A 113 -5.22 -3.00 3.41
C TYR A 113 -4.12 -3.74 2.67
N ARG A 114 -4.28 -3.87 1.34
CA ARG A 114 -3.25 -4.49 0.51
C ARG A 114 -1.96 -3.68 0.49
N ALA A 115 -2.04 -2.35 0.41
CA ALA A 115 -0.90 -1.45 0.46
C ALA A 115 -0.13 -1.57 1.80
N ILE A 116 -0.86 -1.59 2.92
CA ILE A 116 -0.29 -1.80 4.25
C ILE A 116 0.44 -3.15 4.32
N ASN A 117 -0.21 -4.24 3.87
CA ASN A 117 0.40 -5.58 3.87
C ASN A 117 1.66 -5.64 3.01
N ILE A 118 1.66 -5.05 1.83
CA ILE A 118 2.85 -4.99 0.96
C ILE A 118 3.99 -4.25 1.66
N LEU A 119 3.71 -3.10 2.27
CA LEU A 119 4.70 -2.32 2.99
C LEU A 119 5.25 -3.08 4.21
N LEU A 120 4.41 -3.81 4.96
CA LEU A 120 4.82 -4.63 6.09
C LEU A 120 5.74 -5.79 5.70
N GLN A 121 5.41 -6.45 4.61
CA GLN A 121 6.16 -7.62 4.13
C GLN A 121 7.46 -7.26 3.41
N THR A 122 7.69 -5.99 3.10
CA THR A 122 8.86 -5.55 2.33
C THR A 122 10.01 -5.17 3.26
N ASN A 123 11.08 -5.94 3.27
CA ASN A 123 12.24 -5.74 4.14
C ASN A 123 13.38 -4.96 3.45
N THR A 124 13.07 -3.91 2.66
CA THR A 124 14.11 -3.10 2.02
C THR A 124 14.86 -2.25 3.04
N PRO A 125 16.21 -2.18 2.97
CA PRO A 125 16.97 -1.21 3.74
C PRO A 125 16.49 0.22 3.44
N GLY A 126 16.38 1.04 4.47
CA GLY A 126 15.85 2.41 4.34
C GLY A 126 14.36 2.55 4.69
N PHE A 127 13.65 1.45 4.85
CA PHE A 127 12.40 1.46 5.59
C PHE A 127 12.74 1.27 7.08
N ALA A 128 12.82 2.37 7.83
CA ALA A 128 12.97 2.29 9.28
C ALA A 128 11.83 1.45 9.88
N GLU A 129 12.15 0.59 10.84
CA GLU A 129 11.12 -0.10 11.62
C GLU A 129 10.25 0.95 12.32
N PRO A 130 8.93 0.74 12.42
CA PRO A 130 8.11 1.60 13.24
C PRO A 130 8.63 1.49 14.67
N SER A 131 8.95 2.62 15.28
CA SER A 131 9.03 2.67 16.72
C SER A 131 7.62 2.32 17.21
N SER A 132 7.47 1.14 17.82
CA SER A 132 6.24 0.71 18.48
C SER A 132 5.81 1.65 19.61
N ASP A 133 6.65 2.62 19.94
CA ASP A 133 6.49 3.52 21.07
C ASP A 133 5.85 4.87 20.70
N SER A 134 5.38 5.06 19.47
CA SER A 134 4.71 6.30 19.13
C SER A 134 3.34 6.38 19.84
N PRO A 135 3.13 7.33 20.77
CA PRO A 135 1.84 7.49 21.44
C PRO A 135 0.67 7.68 20.46
N LEU A 136 0.98 8.19 19.27
CA LEU A 136 -0.01 8.37 18.20
C LEU A 136 -0.68 7.05 17.79
N LEU A 137 0.05 5.93 17.81
CA LEU A 137 -0.50 4.62 17.42
C LEU A 137 -1.65 4.17 18.33
N PHE A 138 -1.63 4.58 19.60
CA PHE A 138 -2.62 4.19 20.63
C PHE A 138 -3.62 5.30 20.93
N ALA A 139 -3.54 6.44 20.23
CA ALA A 139 -4.49 7.53 20.41
C ALA A 139 -5.91 7.12 19.99
N PRO A 140 -6.97 7.65 20.63
CA PRO A 140 -8.34 7.48 20.17
C PRO A 140 -8.47 7.83 18.68
N ALA A 141 -9.37 7.16 17.94
CA ALA A 141 -9.48 7.30 16.48
C ALA A 141 -9.58 8.76 16.02
N ASP A 142 -10.36 9.59 16.73
CA ASP A 142 -10.54 10.99 16.37
C ASP A 142 -9.27 11.82 16.54
N GLU A 143 -8.52 11.56 17.60
CA GLU A 143 -7.23 12.19 17.86
C GLU A 143 -6.19 11.70 16.85
N PHE A 144 -6.14 10.40 16.58
CA PHE A 144 -5.27 9.81 15.56
C PHE A 144 -5.49 10.45 14.18
N ILE A 145 -6.76 10.60 13.77
CA ILE A 145 -7.12 11.23 12.48
C ILE A 145 -6.69 12.69 12.42
N ALA A 146 -6.79 13.42 13.54
CA ALA A 146 -6.54 14.86 13.60
C ALA A 146 -5.06 15.22 13.77
N THR A 147 -4.28 14.33 14.38
CA THR A 147 -2.87 14.59 14.71
C THR A 147 -1.97 14.42 13.48
N PRO A 148 -1.16 15.41 13.14
CA PRO A 148 -0.16 15.25 12.07
C PRO A 148 0.82 14.11 12.41
N ILE A 149 1.22 13.36 11.38
CA ILE A 149 2.27 12.35 11.54
C ILE A 149 3.57 13.08 11.91
N PRO A 150 4.27 12.65 12.98
CA PRO A 150 5.51 13.26 13.42
C PRO A 150 6.56 13.33 12.30
N ALA A 151 7.23 14.47 12.16
CA ALA A 151 8.18 14.70 11.06
C ALA A 151 9.43 13.81 11.14
N GLU A 152 9.73 13.27 12.30
CA GLU A 152 10.79 12.27 12.54
C GLU A 152 10.42 10.89 11.99
N LEU A 153 9.14 10.56 11.91
CA LEU A 153 8.67 9.32 11.28
C LEU A 153 8.74 9.49 9.75
N LYS A 154 9.63 8.75 9.12
CA LYS A 154 9.86 8.78 7.67
C LYS A 154 9.72 7.39 7.07
N GLY A 155 9.58 7.34 5.75
CA GLY A 155 9.55 6.07 5.02
C GLY A 155 8.30 5.25 5.26
N ARG A 156 8.47 3.95 5.43
CA ARG A 156 7.38 2.96 5.55
C ARG A 156 6.41 3.27 6.71
N PRO A 157 6.89 3.51 7.95
CA PRO A 157 5.97 3.77 9.07
C PRO A 157 5.07 4.98 8.82
N ALA A 158 5.65 6.09 8.37
CA ALA A 158 4.87 7.30 8.05
C ALA A 158 3.82 7.03 6.97
N THR A 159 4.18 6.28 5.93
CA THR A 159 3.26 5.93 4.85
C THR A 159 2.10 5.06 5.35
N ILE A 160 2.37 4.06 6.19
CA ILE A 160 1.34 3.20 6.76
C ILE A 160 0.40 3.99 7.66
N LEU A 161 0.92 4.84 8.54
CA LEU A 161 0.10 5.71 9.39
C LEU A 161 -0.77 6.66 8.55
N GLN A 162 -0.23 7.21 7.48
CA GLN A 162 -0.99 8.04 6.56
C GLN A 162 -2.15 7.28 5.91
N ILE A 163 -1.91 6.04 5.46
CA ILE A 163 -2.95 5.19 4.88
C ILE A 163 -4.05 4.93 5.93
N TRP A 164 -3.70 4.60 7.18
CA TRP A 164 -4.67 4.42 8.25
C TRP A 164 -5.47 5.67 8.55
N GLN A 165 -4.83 6.85 8.59
CA GLN A 165 -5.53 8.12 8.80
C GLN A 165 -6.53 8.41 7.67
N GLU A 166 -6.13 8.23 6.41
CA GLU A 166 -7.00 8.47 5.26
C GLU A 166 -8.19 7.49 5.22
N LEU A 167 -7.93 6.21 5.53
CA LEU A 167 -8.97 5.20 5.57
C LEU A 167 -9.99 5.47 6.70
N LEU A 168 -9.52 5.83 7.90
CA LEU A 168 -10.38 6.21 9.01
C LEU A 168 -11.15 7.49 8.73
N ARG A 169 -10.55 8.53 8.11
CA ARG A 169 -11.25 9.73 7.65
C ARG A 169 -12.38 9.41 6.69
N PHE A 170 -12.13 8.50 5.76
CA PHE A 170 -13.14 8.03 4.83
C PHE A 170 -14.29 7.33 5.56
N ARG A 171 -13.98 6.40 6.46
CA ARG A 171 -14.97 5.65 7.22
C ARG A 171 -15.79 6.51 8.18
N LYS A 172 -15.18 7.50 8.82
CA LYS A 172 -15.86 8.45 9.71
C LYS A 172 -16.94 9.25 8.98
N LYS A 173 -16.76 9.53 7.68
CA LYS A 173 -17.75 10.24 6.85
C LYS A 173 -18.94 9.36 6.44
N GLN A 174 -18.85 8.06 6.64
CA GLN A 174 -19.90 7.12 6.26
C GLN A 174 -20.76 6.73 7.48
N ALA A 175 -22.04 6.45 7.25
CA ALA A 175 -22.96 6.00 8.32
C ALA A 175 -22.67 4.55 8.80
N ASN A 176 -21.60 3.91 8.33
CA ASN A 176 -21.24 2.53 8.66
C ASN A 176 -20.31 2.49 9.88
N HIS A 177 -20.87 2.66 11.07
CA HIS A 177 -20.13 2.60 12.33
C HIS A 177 -19.37 1.27 12.54
N PRO A 178 -19.91 0.08 12.22
CA PRO A 178 -19.15 -1.17 12.34
C PRO A 178 -17.88 -1.18 11.50
N ALA A 179 -17.90 -0.67 10.28
CA ALA A 179 -16.71 -0.59 9.42
C ALA A 179 -15.65 0.37 9.98
N PHE A 180 -16.08 1.50 10.58
CA PHE A 180 -15.16 2.43 11.24
C PHE A 180 -14.48 1.77 12.45
N LEU A 181 -15.25 1.11 13.33
CA LEU A 181 -14.71 0.43 14.50
C LEU A 181 -13.76 -0.73 14.13
N ALA A 182 -14.13 -1.52 13.12
CA ALA A 182 -13.27 -2.59 12.63
C ALA A 182 -11.93 -2.04 12.10
N THR A 183 -11.98 -0.95 11.34
CA THR A 183 -10.77 -0.30 10.81
C THR A 183 -9.89 0.25 11.92
N ASP A 184 -10.48 0.80 12.99
CA ASP A 184 -9.73 1.32 14.13
C ASP A 184 -9.10 0.21 14.97
N LEU A 185 -9.79 -0.92 15.15
CA LEU A 185 -9.22 -2.11 15.78
C LEU A 185 -8.04 -2.67 14.97
N ASP A 186 -8.20 -2.82 13.66
CA ASP A 186 -7.11 -3.29 12.78
C ASP A 186 -5.88 -2.35 12.84
N ARG A 187 -6.10 -1.04 13.01
CA ARG A 187 -5.01 -0.08 13.24
C ARG A 187 -4.31 -0.29 14.57
N LEU A 188 -5.05 -0.59 15.62
CA LEU A 188 -4.48 -0.82 16.96
C LEU A 188 -3.72 -2.15 17.07
N GLU A 189 -4.02 -3.12 16.19
CA GLU A 189 -3.30 -4.38 16.08
C GLU A 189 -2.01 -4.27 15.24
N TYR A 190 -1.84 -3.15 14.53
CA TYR A 190 -0.63 -2.86 13.74
C TYR A 190 0.55 -2.50 14.62
#